data_4ede852b07fff7a38b06b7d8dd1a9f23
#
_entry.id   4ede852b07fff7a38b06b7d8dd1a9f23
#
_cell.length_a   1.000
_cell.length_b   1.000
_cell.length_c   1.000
_cell.angle_alpha   90.00
_cell.angle_beta   90.00
_cell.angle_gamma   90.00
#
_symmetry.space_group_name_H-M   'P 1'
#
loop_
_entity.id
_entity.type
_entity.pdbx_description
1 polymer ?
#
loop_
_entity_poly.entity_id
_entity_poly.type
_entity_poly.pdbx_seq_one_letter_code
_entity_poly.pdbx_strand_id
1 'polypeptide(L)'
;MIFKKQIKFIFVILLFASLFMLYHLASLNIFPLNTDAATVLLLGKDMSEGNYLLHGWMLSTVPFYFTEVSFYAIASILFGYSSELAYIIPPAMYATVIFLIYRLSTNKSLALALIIFYFVFPADMAVTSMLSACIHMGTYIFIIGCLIFTEKYIKTENILFIYFSTILSSMAIFSDNISVYIYVAPLTLAAMFLLHKERKKKYLIIMAGLFSSYLISKAIGFLFLNLGSFTLPGLTDVKVVEYDNILVNINTAVSGTLLFFNANIFGEQITPSLHLLSKVIRFAGVVALIYFTFRNLFKNRSVIDICLSLSILIMTSAYIGSNLPRNIWTIRYLVPVFIMAVILLSRSKFNKKSIILLIAFLGIISGIKTINI
;
A
#
# COMPACT_ATOMS: atom_id res chain seq x y z
N MET A 1 21.63 22.87 -17.52
CA MET A 1 20.30 22.37 -17.03
C MET A 1 20.10 20.89 -17.32
N ILE A 2 20.47 20.37 -18.50
CA ILE A 2 20.35 18.95 -18.91
C ILE A 2 21.15 18.03 -17.99
N PHE A 3 22.41 18.33 -17.70
CA PHE A 3 23.30 17.53 -16.86
C PHE A 3 22.76 17.31 -15.43
N LYS A 4 22.17 18.35 -14.80
CA LYS A 4 21.52 18.21 -13.48
C LYS A 4 20.29 17.28 -13.51
N LYS A 5 19.54 17.24 -14.62
CA LYS A 5 18.41 16.31 -14.78
C LYS A 5 18.89 14.87 -14.94
N GLN A 6 19.98 14.65 -15.70
CA GLN A 6 20.57 13.32 -15.89
C GLN A 6 21.12 12.75 -14.57
N ILE A 7 21.88 13.53 -13.80
CA ILE A 7 22.39 13.11 -12.48
C ILE A 7 21.23 12.74 -11.55
N LYS A 8 20.18 13.55 -11.52
CA LYS A 8 19.01 13.25 -10.68
C LYS A 8 18.30 11.97 -11.12
N PHE A 9 18.23 11.71 -12.41
CA PHE A 9 17.62 10.49 -12.95
C PHE A 9 18.45 9.25 -12.58
N ILE A 10 19.77 9.29 -12.77
CA ILE A 10 20.70 8.21 -12.37
C ILE A 10 20.59 7.93 -10.87
N PHE A 11 20.58 8.98 -10.04
CA PHE A 11 20.44 8.83 -8.59
C PHE A 11 19.13 8.12 -8.20
N VAL A 12 18.01 8.44 -8.87
CA VAL A 12 16.71 7.77 -8.63
C VAL A 12 16.76 6.30 -9.02
N ILE A 13 17.41 5.95 -10.14
CA ILE A 13 17.59 4.56 -10.58
C ILE A 13 18.45 3.80 -9.57
N LEU A 14 19.58 4.36 -9.16
CA LEU A 14 20.46 3.71 -8.18
C LEU A 14 19.77 3.50 -6.83
N LEU A 15 19.00 4.49 -6.36
CA LEU A 15 18.23 4.35 -5.13
C LEU A 15 17.17 3.25 -5.24
N PHE A 16 16.45 3.20 -6.38
CA PHE A 16 15.47 2.14 -6.63
C PHE A 16 16.12 0.77 -6.66
N ALA A 17 17.22 0.63 -7.38
CA ALA A 17 17.98 -0.62 -7.46
C ALA A 17 18.50 -1.07 -6.08
N SER A 18 19.01 -0.14 -5.27
CA SER A 18 19.46 -0.44 -3.91
C SER A 18 18.33 -0.91 -3.00
N LEU A 19 17.18 -0.25 -3.06
CA LEU A 19 15.99 -0.66 -2.30
C LEU A 19 15.48 -2.03 -2.77
N PHE A 20 15.41 -2.24 -4.08
CA PHE A 20 15.03 -3.52 -4.66
C PHE A 20 15.94 -4.65 -4.16
N MET A 21 17.27 -4.48 -4.23
CA MET A 21 18.23 -5.49 -3.75
C MET A 21 18.06 -5.77 -2.26
N LEU A 22 17.89 -4.74 -1.44
CA LEU A 22 17.65 -4.90 0.00
C LEU A 22 16.40 -5.76 0.28
N TYR A 23 15.31 -5.48 -0.43
CA TYR A 23 14.04 -6.20 -0.24
C TYR A 23 14.09 -7.61 -0.84
N HIS A 24 14.80 -7.79 -1.94
CA HIS A 24 15.02 -9.11 -2.53
C HIS A 24 15.78 -10.01 -1.56
N LEU A 25 16.88 -9.53 -0.97
CA LEU A 25 17.62 -10.27 0.05
C LEU A 25 16.78 -10.56 1.29
N ALA A 26 15.99 -9.59 1.76
CA ALA A 26 15.07 -9.82 2.88
C ALA A 26 14.02 -10.89 2.55
N SER A 27 13.48 -10.89 1.34
CA SER A 27 12.51 -11.88 0.87
C SER A 27 13.10 -13.30 0.82
N LEU A 28 14.31 -13.46 0.31
CA LEU A 28 15.01 -14.76 0.24
C LEU A 28 15.27 -15.38 1.61
N ASN A 29 15.56 -14.56 2.63
CA ASN A 29 15.93 -15.05 3.95
C ASN A 29 14.74 -15.43 4.84
N ILE A 30 13.53 -14.95 4.55
CA ILE A 30 12.39 -15.08 5.46
C ILE A 30 11.33 -16.06 4.92
N PHE A 31 11.22 -16.25 3.60
CA PHE A 31 10.11 -17.00 3.02
C PHE A 31 10.51 -18.25 2.26
N PRO A 32 10.02 -19.43 2.66
CA PRO A 32 9.79 -20.51 1.72
C PRO A 32 8.60 -20.12 0.78
N LEU A 33 8.65 -20.62 -0.45
CA LEU A 33 7.51 -20.55 -1.38
C LEU A 33 6.29 -21.20 -0.72
N ASN A 34 5.23 -20.39 -0.59
CA ASN A 34 3.95 -20.83 -0.08
C ASN A 34 2.95 -21.07 -1.23
N THR A 35 1.75 -21.57 -0.91
CA THR A 35 0.70 -21.84 -1.89
C THR A 35 0.25 -20.60 -2.65
N ASP A 36 0.18 -19.44 -2.02
CA ASP A 36 -0.24 -18.20 -2.67
C ASP A 36 0.79 -17.75 -3.72
N ALA A 37 2.09 -17.83 -3.37
CA ALA A 37 3.17 -17.53 -4.29
C ALA A 37 3.24 -18.53 -5.45
N ALA A 38 3.09 -19.83 -5.18
CA ALA A 38 3.04 -20.85 -6.22
C ALA A 38 1.85 -20.63 -7.17
N THR A 39 0.68 -20.30 -6.63
CA THR A 39 -0.53 -20.04 -7.43
C THR A 39 -0.33 -18.87 -8.37
N VAL A 40 0.14 -17.72 -7.88
CA VAL A 40 0.31 -16.54 -8.75
C VAL A 40 1.40 -16.73 -9.80
N LEU A 41 2.45 -17.48 -9.49
CA LEU A 41 3.47 -17.87 -10.46
C LEU A 41 2.87 -18.70 -11.59
N LEU A 42 2.07 -19.71 -11.27
CA LEU A 42 1.41 -20.56 -12.25
C LEU A 42 0.37 -19.80 -13.08
N LEU A 43 -0.41 -18.90 -12.46
CA LEU A 43 -1.33 -18.01 -13.15
C LEU A 43 -0.58 -17.09 -14.13
N GLY A 44 0.53 -16.49 -13.69
CA GLY A 44 1.37 -15.66 -14.55
C GLY A 44 1.98 -16.43 -15.71
N LYS A 45 2.43 -17.67 -15.46
CA LYS A 45 2.92 -18.59 -16.50
C LYS A 45 1.82 -18.86 -17.53
N ASP A 46 0.68 -19.37 -17.09
CA ASP A 46 -0.44 -19.75 -17.95
C ASP A 46 -0.94 -18.57 -18.80
N MET A 47 -1.03 -17.37 -18.19
CA MET A 47 -1.32 -16.14 -18.90
C MET A 47 -0.24 -15.79 -19.93
N SER A 48 1.04 -16.01 -19.63
CA SER A 48 2.15 -15.77 -20.56
C SER A 48 2.17 -16.75 -21.75
N GLU A 49 1.59 -17.91 -21.58
CA GLU A 49 1.42 -18.95 -22.60
C GLU A 49 0.13 -18.79 -23.45
N GLY A 50 -0.64 -17.70 -23.22
CA GLY A 50 -1.79 -17.31 -24.04
C GLY A 50 -3.15 -17.49 -23.37
N ASN A 51 -3.24 -18.09 -22.19
CA ASN A 51 -4.49 -18.18 -21.43
C ASN A 51 -4.80 -16.86 -20.71
N TYR A 52 -4.98 -15.78 -21.48
CA TYR A 52 -5.20 -14.44 -20.93
C TYR A 52 -6.43 -14.34 -20.03
N LEU A 53 -7.46 -15.15 -20.26
CA LEU A 53 -8.67 -15.13 -19.43
C LEU A 53 -8.62 -16.12 -18.27
N LEU A 54 -7.53 -16.87 -18.11
CA LEU A 54 -7.34 -17.87 -17.07
C LEU A 54 -8.48 -18.91 -17.06
N HIS A 55 -8.87 -19.41 -18.25
CA HIS A 55 -9.87 -20.47 -18.40
C HIS A 55 -9.48 -21.70 -17.56
N GLY A 56 -10.45 -22.28 -16.89
CA GLY A 56 -10.25 -23.47 -16.07
C GLY A 56 -9.68 -23.22 -14.68
N TRP A 57 -9.32 -21.98 -14.35
CA TRP A 57 -8.84 -21.64 -13.02
C TRP A 57 -9.98 -21.29 -12.04
N MET A 58 -9.86 -21.80 -10.82
CA MET A 58 -10.61 -21.31 -9.66
C MET A 58 -9.64 -20.50 -8.80
N LEU A 59 -9.84 -19.19 -8.77
CA LEU A 59 -8.98 -18.29 -8.02
C LEU A 59 -9.41 -18.23 -6.53
N SER A 60 -8.66 -17.49 -5.73
CA SER A 60 -9.04 -17.19 -4.36
C SER A 60 -10.23 -16.21 -4.31
N THR A 61 -10.52 -15.65 -3.15
CA THR A 61 -11.60 -14.68 -2.96
C THR A 61 -11.43 -13.38 -3.75
N VAL A 62 -10.20 -13.09 -4.20
CA VAL A 62 -9.82 -11.87 -4.93
C VAL A 62 -8.97 -12.28 -6.14
N PRO A 63 -9.30 -11.81 -7.37
CA PRO A 63 -8.60 -12.27 -8.57
C PRO A 63 -7.18 -11.74 -8.70
N PHE A 64 -6.84 -10.57 -8.16
CA PHE A 64 -5.55 -9.90 -8.33
C PHE A 64 -5.08 -9.75 -9.78
N TYR A 65 -5.99 -9.82 -10.72
CA TYR A 65 -5.70 -9.99 -12.14
C TYR A 65 -4.77 -8.92 -12.71
N PHE A 66 -5.17 -7.63 -12.62
CA PHE A 66 -4.35 -6.52 -13.12
C PHE A 66 -3.29 -6.07 -12.11
N THR A 67 -3.55 -6.27 -10.83
CA THR A 67 -2.69 -5.71 -9.78
C THR A 67 -1.52 -6.60 -9.42
N GLU A 68 -1.61 -7.92 -9.68
CA GLU A 68 -0.52 -8.84 -9.37
C GLU A 68 -0.25 -9.83 -10.52
N VAL A 69 -1.23 -10.65 -10.94
CA VAL A 69 -1.02 -11.73 -11.91
C VAL A 69 -0.40 -11.21 -13.21
N SER A 70 -0.85 -10.07 -13.73
CA SER A 70 -0.30 -9.46 -14.95
C SER A 70 1.18 -9.11 -14.84
N PHE A 71 1.70 -8.75 -13.66
CA PHE A 71 3.13 -8.48 -13.46
C PHE A 71 3.94 -9.76 -13.56
N TYR A 72 3.43 -10.87 -13.03
CA TYR A 72 4.07 -12.18 -13.17
C TYR A 72 4.03 -12.68 -14.62
N ALA A 73 2.92 -12.45 -15.33
CA ALA A 73 2.80 -12.78 -16.74
C ALA A 73 3.82 -12.00 -17.59
N ILE A 74 3.90 -10.67 -17.39
CA ILE A 74 4.88 -9.83 -18.09
C ILE A 74 6.31 -10.28 -17.77
N ALA A 75 6.62 -10.55 -16.50
CA ALA A 75 7.94 -11.04 -16.11
C ALA A 75 8.26 -12.40 -16.74
N SER A 76 7.30 -13.32 -16.80
CA SER A 76 7.45 -14.61 -17.45
C SER A 76 7.70 -14.49 -18.96
N ILE A 77 7.06 -13.53 -19.63
CA ILE A 77 7.31 -13.23 -21.05
C ILE A 77 8.73 -12.69 -21.26
N LEU A 78 9.18 -11.79 -20.39
CA LEU A 78 10.45 -11.07 -20.57
C LEU A 78 11.68 -11.89 -20.14
N PHE A 79 11.55 -12.68 -19.08
CA PHE A 79 12.68 -13.35 -18.42
C PHE A 79 12.55 -14.88 -18.40
N GLY A 80 11.44 -15.42 -18.88
CA GLY A 80 11.11 -16.83 -18.73
C GLY A 80 10.44 -17.12 -17.36
N TYR A 81 9.69 -18.22 -17.31
CA TYR A 81 9.09 -18.70 -16.07
C TYR A 81 10.16 -19.26 -15.13
N SER A 82 10.17 -18.79 -13.89
CA SER A 82 11.02 -19.29 -12.83
C SER A 82 10.35 -19.10 -11.46
N SER A 83 10.62 -19.99 -10.51
CA SER A 83 10.22 -19.83 -9.11
C SER A 83 10.83 -18.59 -8.44
N GLU A 84 11.96 -18.10 -8.95
CA GLU A 84 12.63 -16.90 -8.46
C GLU A 84 11.78 -15.62 -8.64
N LEU A 85 10.85 -15.62 -9.61
CA LEU A 85 9.94 -14.49 -9.80
C LEU A 85 9.11 -14.19 -8.54
N ALA A 86 8.84 -15.19 -7.68
CA ALA A 86 8.19 -14.99 -6.39
C ALA A 86 8.99 -14.12 -5.42
N TYR A 87 10.31 -14.05 -5.59
CA TYR A 87 11.24 -13.26 -4.78
C TYR A 87 11.72 -11.99 -5.50
N ILE A 88 11.33 -11.78 -6.75
CA ILE A 88 11.69 -10.60 -7.55
C ILE A 88 10.52 -9.63 -7.64
N ILE A 89 9.32 -10.12 -7.95
CA ILE A 89 8.16 -9.27 -8.24
C ILE A 89 7.69 -8.49 -7.00
N PRO A 90 7.44 -9.12 -5.82
CA PRO A 90 7.00 -8.37 -4.64
C PRO A 90 8.01 -7.30 -4.17
N PRO A 91 9.34 -7.56 -4.09
CA PRO A 91 10.34 -6.52 -3.84
C PRO A 91 10.28 -5.35 -4.83
N ALA A 92 10.11 -5.62 -6.13
CA ALA A 92 10.00 -4.57 -7.14
C ALA A 92 8.72 -3.74 -6.96
N MET A 93 7.59 -4.38 -6.65
CA MET A 93 6.34 -3.70 -6.31
C MET A 93 6.49 -2.85 -5.07
N TYR A 94 7.11 -3.37 -4.03
CA TYR A 94 7.31 -2.63 -2.78
C TYR A 94 8.22 -1.41 -2.97
N ALA A 95 9.33 -1.55 -3.68
CA ALA A 95 10.19 -0.43 -4.05
C ALA A 95 9.42 0.63 -4.87
N THR A 96 8.52 0.18 -5.76
CA THR A 96 7.63 1.07 -6.52
C THR A 96 6.65 1.81 -5.60
N VAL A 97 6.03 1.15 -4.63
CA VAL A 97 5.16 1.78 -3.64
C VAL A 97 5.92 2.88 -2.88
N ILE A 98 7.13 2.60 -2.41
CA ILE A 98 7.98 3.59 -1.71
C ILE A 98 8.27 4.80 -2.61
N PHE A 99 8.61 4.56 -3.87
CA PHE A 99 8.81 5.65 -4.83
C PHE A 99 7.54 6.49 -5.03
N LEU A 100 6.38 5.85 -5.13
CA LEU A 100 5.09 6.55 -5.30
C LEU A 100 4.69 7.32 -4.04
N ILE A 101 4.95 6.81 -2.83
CA ILE A 101 4.79 7.55 -1.56
C ILE A 101 5.60 8.86 -1.64
N TYR A 102 6.88 8.75 -2.00
CA TYR A 102 7.74 9.92 -2.17
C TYR A 102 7.20 10.89 -3.23
N ARG A 103 6.67 10.39 -4.35
CA ARG A 103 6.10 11.22 -5.43
C ARG A 103 4.85 11.98 -5.00
N LEU A 104 3.94 11.36 -4.26
CA LEU A 104 2.70 11.96 -3.79
C LEU A 104 2.91 12.94 -2.62
N SER A 105 4.01 12.81 -1.89
CA SER A 105 4.38 13.68 -0.78
C SER A 105 4.70 15.10 -1.24
N THR A 106 4.34 16.12 -0.46
CA THR A 106 4.66 17.52 -0.75
C THR A 106 5.99 17.95 -0.12
N ASN A 107 6.27 17.54 1.11
CA ASN A 107 7.55 17.76 1.79
C ASN A 107 8.47 16.56 1.55
N LYS A 108 9.34 16.66 0.55
CA LYS A 108 10.21 15.56 0.12
C LYS A 108 11.23 15.12 1.17
N SER A 109 11.77 16.06 1.94
CA SER A 109 12.74 15.75 3.00
C SER A 109 12.08 14.99 4.15
N LEU A 110 10.90 15.42 4.57
CA LEU A 110 10.12 14.71 5.60
C LEU A 110 9.66 13.34 5.09
N ALA A 111 9.20 13.25 3.84
CA ALA A 111 8.84 11.99 3.22
C ALA A 111 9.99 10.98 3.25
N LEU A 112 11.18 11.40 2.83
CA LEU A 112 12.38 10.54 2.84
C LEU A 112 12.71 10.07 4.26
N ALA A 113 12.68 10.96 5.24
CA ALA A 113 12.95 10.60 6.64
C ALA A 113 11.93 9.59 7.18
N LEU A 114 10.63 9.80 6.92
CA LEU A 114 9.57 8.87 7.32
C LEU A 114 9.67 7.51 6.59
N ILE A 115 9.99 7.52 5.29
CA ILE A 115 10.23 6.30 4.53
C ILE A 115 11.40 5.51 5.12
N ILE A 116 12.53 6.18 5.40
CA ILE A 116 13.69 5.53 6.02
C ILE A 116 13.31 4.92 7.37
N PHE A 117 12.55 5.65 8.18
CA PHE A 117 12.19 5.21 9.52
C PHE A 117 11.22 4.03 9.52
N TYR A 118 10.19 4.04 8.66
CA TYR A 118 9.09 3.07 8.74
C TYR A 118 9.18 1.94 7.70
N PHE A 119 9.82 2.15 6.55
CA PHE A 119 9.69 1.24 5.41
C PHE A 119 11.02 0.72 4.84
N VAL A 120 12.14 1.44 4.98
CA VAL A 120 13.40 0.99 4.36
C VAL A 120 13.92 -0.29 5.00
N PHE A 121 13.72 -0.45 6.31
CA PHE A 121 14.18 -1.61 7.07
C PHE A 121 12.97 -2.36 7.66
N PRO A 122 12.26 -3.17 6.84
CA PRO A 122 11.06 -3.87 7.30
C PRO A 122 11.43 -4.97 8.30
N ALA A 123 10.61 -5.12 9.35
CA ALA A 123 10.66 -6.25 10.27
C ALA A 123 10.06 -7.50 9.61
N ASP A 124 10.26 -8.68 10.19
CA ASP A 124 9.75 -9.95 9.66
C ASP A 124 8.25 -9.92 9.37
N MET A 125 7.46 -9.33 10.28
CA MET A 125 6.02 -9.15 10.07
C MET A 125 5.73 -8.22 8.90
N ALA A 126 6.51 -7.15 8.71
CA ALA A 126 6.36 -6.24 7.58
C ALA A 126 6.80 -6.91 6.27
N VAL A 127 7.89 -7.68 6.28
CA VAL A 127 8.34 -8.47 5.14
C VAL A 127 7.23 -9.44 4.73
N THR A 128 6.67 -10.21 5.67
CA THR A 128 5.55 -11.12 5.41
C THR A 128 4.34 -10.38 4.82
N SER A 129 4.05 -9.18 5.32
CA SER A 129 2.86 -8.41 4.92
C SER A 129 3.04 -7.58 3.66
N MET A 130 4.27 -7.44 3.12
CA MET A 130 4.54 -6.53 2.00
C MET A 130 5.42 -7.14 0.90
N LEU A 131 6.19 -8.19 1.19
CA LEU A 131 7.11 -8.81 0.23
C LEU A 131 6.69 -10.22 -0.17
N SER A 132 5.55 -10.74 0.32
CA SER A 132 4.95 -11.97 -0.17
C SER A 132 4.11 -11.71 -1.42
N ALA A 133 3.88 -12.75 -2.21
CA ALA A 133 2.99 -12.67 -3.37
C ALA A 133 1.51 -12.56 -2.94
N CYS A 134 0.69 -11.92 -3.76
CA CYS A 134 -0.76 -11.80 -3.57
C CYS A 134 -1.19 -11.16 -2.23
N ILE A 135 -0.54 -10.05 -1.85
CA ILE A 135 -0.84 -9.32 -0.61
C ILE A 135 -1.12 -7.83 -0.82
N HIS A 136 -1.77 -7.48 -1.90
CA HIS A 136 -2.27 -6.15 -2.22
C HIS A 136 -1.21 -5.10 -2.62
N MET A 137 0.08 -5.45 -2.80
CA MET A 137 1.11 -4.45 -3.17
C MET A 137 0.84 -3.80 -4.52
N GLY A 138 0.43 -4.57 -5.50
CA GLY A 138 0.01 -4.05 -6.80
C GLY A 138 -1.20 -3.13 -6.67
N THR A 139 -2.17 -3.47 -5.83
CA THR A 139 -3.32 -2.61 -5.54
C THR A 139 -2.88 -1.25 -5.01
N TYR A 140 -1.88 -1.19 -4.13
CA TYR A 140 -1.36 0.09 -3.60
C TYR A 140 -0.65 0.91 -4.68
N ILE A 141 0.06 0.27 -5.62
CA ILE A 141 0.65 0.95 -6.79
C ILE A 141 -0.43 1.67 -7.59
N PHE A 142 -1.52 0.97 -7.92
CA PHE A 142 -2.63 1.53 -8.68
C PHE A 142 -3.31 2.67 -7.93
N ILE A 143 -3.63 2.49 -6.64
CA ILE A 143 -4.31 3.49 -5.82
C ILE A 143 -3.47 4.76 -5.66
N ILE A 144 -2.18 4.64 -5.34
CA ILE A 144 -1.31 5.82 -5.19
C ILE A 144 -1.13 6.50 -6.55
N GLY A 145 -1.05 5.73 -7.64
CA GLY A 145 -1.08 6.24 -9.01
C GLY A 145 -2.34 7.06 -9.29
N CYS A 146 -3.51 6.54 -8.93
CA CYS A 146 -4.78 7.27 -9.03
C CYS A 146 -4.76 8.58 -8.23
N LEU A 147 -4.27 8.56 -7.00
CA LEU A 147 -4.14 9.77 -6.17
C LEU A 147 -3.20 10.81 -6.81
N ILE A 148 -2.09 10.38 -7.42
CA ILE A 148 -1.16 11.25 -8.14
C ILE A 148 -1.85 11.88 -9.36
N PHE A 149 -2.59 11.10 -10.16
CA PHE A 149 -3.31 11.63 -11.32
C PHE A 149 -4.45 12.56 -10.89
N THR A 150 -5.20 12.21 -9.84
CA THR A 150 -6.23 13.09 -9.28
C THR A 150 -5.63 14.41 -8.78
N GLU A 151 -4.47 14.37 -8.10
CA GLU A 151 -3.79 15.59 -7.66
C GLU A 151 -3.33 16.45 -8.84
N LYS A 152 -2.81 15.83 -9.91
CA LYS A 152 -2.46 16.54 -11.14
C LYS A 152 -3.68 17.19 -11.78
N TYR A 153 -4.82 16.48 -11.86
CA TYR A 153 -6.07 17.05 -12.36
C TYR A 153 -6.48 18.28 -11.54
N ILE A 154 -6.47 18.19 -10.22
CA ILE A 154 -6.85 19.31 -9.35
C ILE A 154 -5.99 20.55 -9.59
N LYS A 155 -4.70 20.36 -9.88
CA LYS A 155 -3.73 21.45 -10.13
C LYS A 155 -3.81 22.03 -11.54
N THR A 156 -4.11 21.22 -12.56
CA THR A 156 -4.01 21.60 -13.97
C THR A 156 -5.36 21.67 -14.68
N GLU A 157 -6.40 21.09 -14.08
CA GLU A 157 -7.74 20.89 -14.65
C GLU A 157 -7.74 20.13 -15.99
N ASN A 158 -6.63 19.49 -16.36
CA ASN A 158 -6.55 18.67 -17.56
C ASN A 158 -7.25 17.33 -17.34
N ILE A 159 -8.35 17.12 -18.06
CA ILE A 159 -9.25 15.97 -17.96
C ILE A 159 -8.56 14.62 -18.23
N LEU A 160 -7.48 14.60 -19.01
CA LEU A 160 -6.71 13.38 -19.29
C LEU A 160 -6.24 12.69 -18.00
N PHE A 161 -5.94 13.46 -16.95
CA PHE A 161 -5.52 12.87 -15.69
C PHE A 161 -6.67 12.15 -14.97
N ILE A 162 -7.93 12.60 -15.15
CA ILE A 162 -9.09 11.86 -14.64
C ILE A 162 -9.32 10.57 -15.44
N TYR A 163 -9.16 10.59 -16.77
CA TYR A 163 -9.23 9.37 -17.56
C TYR A 163 -8.19 8.32 -17.11
N PHE A 164 -6.92 8.70 -16.92
CA PHE A 164 -5.90 7.78 -16.40
C PHE A 164 -6.26 7.28 -14.99
N SER A 165 -6.73 8.17 -14.11
CA SER A 165 -7.17 7.77 -12.78
C SER A 165 -8.36 6.81 -12.83
N THR A 166 -9.34 7.04 -13.72
CA THR A 166 -10.51 6.18 -13.91
C THR A 166 -10.10 4.78 -14.40
N ILE A 167 -9.22 4.69 -15.41
CA ILE A 167 -8.74 3.42 -15.95
C ILE A 167 -8.00 2.63 -14.87
N LEU A 168 -7.03 3.23 -14.20
CA LEU A 168 -6.28 2.55 -13.14
C LEU A 168 -7.19 2.13 -11.98
N SER A 169 -8.15 2.98 -11.60
CA SER A 169 -9.10 2.67 -10.55
C SER A 169 -10.03 1.52 -10.94
N SER A 170 -10.52 1.46 -12.19
CA SER A 170 -11.36 0.35 -12.65
C SER A 170 -10.61 -0.98 -12.63
N MET A 171 -9.35 -0.98 -13.05
CA MET A 171 -8.47 -2.17 -12.99
C MET A 171 -8.21 -2.59 -11.54
N ALA A 172 -7.97 -1.62 -10.64
CA ALA A 172 -7.77 -1.90 -9.21
C ALA A 172 -9.03 -2.48 -8.56
N ILE A 173 -10.23 -1.91 -8.83
CA ILE A 173 -11.51 -2.38 -8.27
C ILE A 173 -11.82 -3.80 -8.77
N PHE A 174 -11.61 -4.07 -10.06
CA PHE A 174 -11.81 -5.41 -10.62
C PHE A 174 -10.90 -6.44 -9.98
N SER A 175 -9.63 -6.08 -9.78
CA SER A 175 -8.61 -6.99 -9.25
C SER A 175 -8.70 -7.16 -7.74
N ASP A 176 -9.16 -6.13 -7.00
CA ASP A 176 -9.12 -6.14 -5.54
C ASP A 176 -10.10 -5.11 -4.96
N ASN A 177 -11.19 -5.61 -4.40
CA ASN A 177 -12.26 -4.79 -3.84
C ASN A 177 -11.82 -3.90 -2.66
N ILE A 178 -10.69 -4.17 -2.01
CA ILE A 178 -10.15 -3.31 -0.95
C ILE A 178 -9.90 -1.88 -1.46
N SER A 179 -9.65 -1.71 -2.76
CA SER A 179 -9.46 -0.42 -3.44
C SER A 179 -10.66 0.51 -3.28
N VAL A 180 -11.87 -0.03 -3.14
CA VAL A 180 -13.09 0.76 -2.89
C VAL A 180 -13.00 1.45 -1.54
N TYR A 181 -12.54 0.76 -0.51
CA TYR A 181 -12.45 1.27 0.87
C TYR A 181 -11.24 2.20 1.06
N ILE A 182 -10.14 1.96 0.34
CA ILE A 182 -8.91 2.76 0.47
C ILE A 182 -8.98 4.03 -0.38
N TYR A 183 -9.67 4.01 -1.52
CA TYR A 183 -9.60 5.09 -2.51
C TYR A 183 -10.97 5.63 -2.94
N VAL A 184 -11.86 4.77 -3.44
CA VAL A 184 -13.09 5.22 -4.10
C VAL A 184 -14.02 5.90 -3.12
N ALA A 185 -14.39 5.22 -2.03
CA ALA A 185 -15.29 5.77 -1.01
C ALA A 185 -14.68 6.99 -0.31
N PRO A 186 -13.42 6.96 0.18
CA PRO A 186 -12.79 8.13 0.79
C PRO A 186 -12.72 9.34 -0.14
N LEU A 187 -12.34 9.14 -1.41
CA LEU A 187 -12.21 10.26 -2.35
C LEU A 187 -13.58 10.82 -2.78
N THR A 188 -14.59 9.95 -2.92
CA THR A 188 -15.97 10.39 -3.18
C THR A 188 -16.47 11.27 -2.05
N LEU A 189 -16.33 10.83 -0.80
CA LEU A 189 -16.73 11.60 0.38
C LEU A 189 -15.95 12.93 0.49
N ALA A 190 -14.64 12.90 0.23
CA ALA A 190 -13.83 14.12 0.21
C ALA A 190 -14.26 15.09 -0.88
N ALA A 191 -14.57 14.60 -2.08
CA ALA A 191 -15.04 15.40 -3.20
C ALA A 191 -16.44 15.97 -2.92
N MET A 192 -17.37 15.18 -2.35
CA MET A 192 -18.70 15.65 -1.92
C MET A 192 -18.60 16.77 -0.90
N PHE A 193 -17.77 16.59 0.14
CA PHE A 193 -17.56 17.62 1.16
C PHE A 193 -17.05 18.93 0.56
N LEU A 194 -16.05 18.87 -0.33
CA LEU A 194 -15.48 20.06 -0.96
C LEU A 194 -16.40 20.65 -2.02
N LEU A 195 -17.20 19.84 -2.72
CA LEU A 195 -18.22 20.32 -3.63
C LEU A 195 -19.27 21.16 -2.88
N HIS A 196 -19.74 20.67 -1.72
CA HIS A 196 -20.67 21.43 -0.89
C HIS A 196 -20.05 22.75 -0.38
N LYS A 197 -18.77 22.70 0.07
CA LYS A 197 -18.07 23.85 0.62
C LYS A 197 -17.64 24.89 -0.41
N GLU A 198 -17.08 24.44 -1.54
CA GLU A 198 -16.44 25.32 -2.53
C GLU A 198 -17.26 25.50 -3.82
N ARG A 199 -18.26 24.66 -4.06
CA ARG A 199 -19.13 24.64 -5.25
C ARG A 199 -18.39 24.60 -6.59
N LYS A 200 -17.20 23.99 -6.65
CA LYS A 200 -16.35 23.92 -7.85
C LYS A 200 -16.68 22.67 -8.68
N LYS A 201 -16.91 22.83 -9.99
CA LYS A 201 -17.24 21.74 -10.95
C LYS A 201 -16.20 20.62 -10.97
N LYS A 202 -14.94 20.89 -10.69
CA LYS A 202 -13.87 19.87 -10.66
C LYS A 202 -14.14 18.70 -9.71
N TYR A 203 -14.86 18.92 -8.62
CA TYR A 203 -15.23 17.84 -7.69
C TYR A 203 -16.32 16.95 -8.26
N LEU A 204 -17.26 17.48 -9.06
CA LEU A 204 -18.23 16.67 -9.82
C LEU A 204 -17.52 15.77 -10.83
N ILE A 205 -16.51 16.29 -11.53
CA ILE A 205 -15.75 15.52 -12.51
C ILE A 205 -14.98 14.39 -11.83
N ILE A 206 -14.39 14.63 -10.67
CA ILE A 206 -13.75 13.56 -9.88
C ILE A 206 -14.75 12.47 -9.50
N MET A 207 -15.93 12.86 -9.00
CA MET A 207 -16.99 11.91 -8.61
C MET A 207 -17.50 11.12 -9.84
N ALA A 208 -17.70 11.78 -10.97
CA ALA A 208 -18.07 11.12 -12.22
C ALA A 208 -17.02 10.10 -12.67
N GLY A 209 -15.72 10.44 -12.58
CA GLY A 209 -14.63 9.52 -12.87
C GLY A 209 -14.62 8.29 -11.94
N LEU A 210 -14.86 8.49 -10.63
CA LEU A 210 -14.95 7.39 -9.66
C LEU A 210 -16.16 6.49 -9.90
N PHE A 211 -17.32 7.08 -10.20
CA PHE A 211 -18.51 6.32 -10.57
C PHE A 211 -18.29 5.52 -11.85
N SER A 212 -17.70 6.16 -12.88
CA SER A 212 -17.34 5.49 -14.13
C SER A 212 -16.35 4.33 -13.89
N SER A 213 -15.37 4.51 -13.00
CA SER A 213 -14.41 3.42 -12.67
C SER A 213 -15.11 2.21 -12.07
N TYR A 214 -16.09 2.42 -11.22
CA TYR A 214 -16.89 1.33 -10.65
C TYR A 214 -17.72 0.63 -11.75
N LEU A 215 -18.40 1.37 -12.62
CA LEU A 215 -19.17 0.79 -13.73
C LEU A 215 -18.29 0.01 -14.70
N ILE A 216 -17.12 0.56 -15.09
CA ILE A 216 -16.16 -0.11 -15.96
C ILE A 216 -15.65 -1.41 -15.29
N SER A 217 -15.33 -1.38 -14.01
CA SER A 217 -14.93 -2.58 -13.26
C SER A 217 -16.00 -3.68 -13.31
N LYS A 218 -17.28 -3.31 -13.14
CA LYS A 218 -18.41 -4.26 -13.25
C LYS A 218 -18.58 -4.78 -14.67
N ALA A 219 -18.42 -3.91 -15.68
CA ALA A 219 -18.45 -4.30 -17.09
C ALA A 219 -17.32 -5.28 -17.44
N ILE A 220 -16.11 -5.05 -16.94
CA ILE A 220 -14.99 -5.99 -17.09
C ILE A 220 -15.35 -7.35 -16.46
N GLY A 221 -15.87 -7.36 -15.23
CA GLY A 221 -16.29 -8.60 -14.57
C GLY A 221 -17.38 -9.36 -15.34
N PHE A 222 -18.37 -8.65 -15.89
CA PHE A 222 -19.41 -9.23 -16.72
C PHE A 222 -18.85 -9.83 -18.03
N LEU A 223 -17.92 -9.13 -18.69
CA LEU A 223 -17.26 -9.62 -19.89
C LEU A 223 -16.44 -10.88 -19.60
N PHE A 224 -15.66 -10.88 -18.54
CA PHE A 224 -14.87 -12.04 -18.13
C PHE A 224 -15.75 -13.24 -17.83
N LEU A 225 -16.86 -13.05 -17.12
CA LEU A 225 -17.81 -14.13 -16.83
C LEU A 225 -18.41 -14.73 -18.12
N ASN A 226 -18.86 -13.89 -19.06
CA ASN A 226 -19.47 -14.34 -20.32
C ASN A 226 -18.46 -14.99 -21.26
N LEU A 227 -17.18 -14.63 -21.17
CA LEU A 227 -16.11 -15.26 -21.95
C LEU A 227 -15.59 -16.56 -21.31
N GLY A 228 -16.19 -17.03 -20.21
CA GLY A 228 -15.81 -18.26 -19.53
C GLY A 228 -14.44 -18.19 -18.87
N SER A 229 -14.06 -17.03 -18.35
CA SER A 229 -12.80 -16.84 -17.63
C SER A 229 -12.75 -17.65 -16.32
N PHE A 230 -11.79 -17.34 -15.46
CA PHE A 230 -11.67 -17.92 -14.13
C PHE A 230 -12.96 -17.83 -13.31
N THR A 231 -13.11 -18.71 -12.33
CA THR A 231 -14.19 -18.67 -11.33
C THR A 231 -13.67 -18.16 -9.99
N LEU A 232 -14.55 -17.52 -9.21
CA LEU A 232 -14.28 -17.09 -7.85
C LEU A 232 -15.23 -17.85 -6.91
N PRO A 233 -14.75 -18.43 -5.80
CA PRO A 233 -15.61 -19.16 -4.85
C PRO A 233 -16.56 -18.25 -4.05
N GLY A 234 -16.47 -16.92 -4.25
CA GLY A 234 -17.19 -15.93 -3.47
C GLY A 234 -16.38 -15.48 -2.25
N LEU A 235 -16.64 -14.24 -1.82
CA LEU A 235 -16.02 -13.70 -0.61
C LEU A 235 -16.62 -14.44 0.61
N THR A 236 -15.76 -14.84 1.53
CA THR A 236 -16.21 -15.15 2.88
C THR A 236 -16.87 -13.89 3.45
N ASP A 237 -18.11 -14.01 3.93
CA ASP A 237 -18.87 -12.88 4.45
C ASP A 237 -18.06 -12.13 5.51
N VAL A 238 -17.65 -10.90 5.17
CA VAL A 238 -17.12 -9.97 6.15
C VAL A 238 -18.33 -9.45 6.94
N LYS A 239 -18.40 -9.83 8.20
CA LYS A 239 -19.51 -9.47 9.10
C LYS A 239 -19.03 -8.48 10.14
N VAL A 240 -19.95 -7.64 10.61
CA VAL A 240 -19.72 -6.83 11.81
C VAL A 240 -19.58 -7.78 12.99
N VAL A 241 -18.58 -7.55 13.84
CA VAL A 241 -18.36 -8.38 15.04
C VAL A 241 -19.29 -7.99 16.18
N GLU A 242 -19.50 -8.92 17.08
CA GLU A 242 -20.13 -8.68 18.38
C GLU A 242 -19.26 -7.74 19.22
N TYR A 243 -19.90 -7.00 20.11
CA TYR A 243 -19.25 -5.95 20.91
C TYR A 243 -18.01 -6.46 21.69
N ASP A 244 -18.11 -7.67 22.26
CA ASP A 244 -17.04 -8.28 23.06
C ASP A 244 -15.78 -8.56 22.23
N ASN A 245 -15.92 -8.78 20.94
CA ASN A 245 -14.80 -9.01 20.02
C ASN A 245 -14.09 -7.72 19.59
N ILE A 246 -14.68 -6.55 19.79
CA ILE A 246 -14.05 -5.26 19.43
C ILE A 246 -12.75 -5.05 20.20
N LEU A 247 -12.72 -5.34 21.50
CA LEU A 247 -11.51 -5.23 22.33
C LEU A 247 -10.44 -6.22 21.89
N VAL A 248 -10.82 -7.42 21.50
CA VAL A 248 -9.90 -8.44 20.95
C VAL A 248 -9.29 -7.92 19.65
N ASN A 249 -10.09 -7.35 18.76
CA ASN A 249 -9.65 -6.77 17.50
C ASN A 249 -8.72 -5.58 17.70
N ILE A 250 -9.01 -4.70 18.67
CA ILE A 250 -8.11 -3.59 19.04
C ILE A 250 -6.77 -4.14 19.52
N ASN A 251 -6.76 -5.13 20.40
CA ASN A 251 -5.53 -5.75 20.90
C ASN A 251 -4.72 -6.39 19.76
N THR A 252 -5.40 -7.08 18.83
CA THR A 252 -4.78 -7.67 17.63
C THR A 252 -4.18 -6.59 16.74
N ALA A 253 -4.89 -5.47 16.52
CA ALA A 253 -4.40 -4.33 15.75
C ALA A 253 -3.16 -3.69 16.39
N VAL A 254 -3.19 -3.45 17.70
CA VAL A 254 -2.06 -2.86 18.44
C VAL A 254 -0.87 -3.80 18.42
N SER A 255 -1.04 -5.06 18.80
CA SER A 255 0.04 -6.05 18.82
C SER A 255 0.64 -6.28 17.44
N GLY A 256 -0.22 -6.39 16.40
CA GLY A 256 0.21 -6.52 15.02
C GLY A 256 0.98 -5.29 14.53
N THR A 257 0.53 -4.09 14.89
CA THR A 257 1.25 -2.84 14.54
C THR A 257 2.62 -2.77 15.18
N LEU A 258 2.73 -3.15 16.47
CA LEU A 258 4.01 -3.17 17.17
C LEU A 258 4.99 -4.18 16.55
N LEU A 259 4.51 -5.36 16.17
CA LEU A 259 5.34 -6.36 15.49
C LEU A 259 5.71 -5.93 14.07
N PHE A 260 4.76 -5.32 13.33
CA PHE A 260 5.02 -4.82 11.98
C PHE A 260 6.17 -3.82 11.92
N PHE A 261 6.30 -2.97 12.92
CA PHE A 261 7.37 -1.98 13.01
C PHE A 261 8.56 -2.43 13.88
N ASN A 262 8.63 -3.68 14.32
CA ASN A 262 9.61 -4.16 15.31
C ASN A 262 9.66 -3.28 16.58
N ALA A 263 8.51 -2.88 17.05
CA ALA A 263 8.31 -1.92 18.14
C ALA A 263 7.75 -2.58 19.42
N ASN A 264 7.63 -3.92 19.42
CA ASN A 264 7.11 -4.63 20.59
C ASN A 264 8.19 -4.72 21.68
N ILE A 265 7.99 -3.92 22.73
CA ILE A 265 8.86 -3.88 23.92
C ILE A 265 8.28 -4.69 25.09
N PHE A 266 7.05 -5.18 24.96
CA PHE A 266 6.36 -5.91 26.03
C PHE A 266 6.87 -7.35 26.08
N GLY A 267 7.27 -7.80 27.28
CA GLY A 267 7.84 -9.15 27.50
C GLY A 267 9.34 -9.26 27.20
N GLU A 268 10.01 -8.18 26.79
CA GLU A 268 11.48 -8.17 26.63
C GLU A 268 12.18 -8.11 28.00
N GLN A 269 13.31 -8.81 28.10
CA GLN A 269 14.18 -8.65 29.26
C GLN A 269 14.80 -7.23 29.26
N ILE A 270 14.71 -6.54 30.39
CA ILE A 270 15.26 -5.19 30.56
C ILE A 270 16.79 -5.26 30.76
N THR A 271 17.49 -5.83 29.78
CA THR A 271 18.94 -5.77 29.73
C THR A 271 19.38 -4.67 28.77
N PRO A 272 20.26 -3.73 29.16
CA PRO A 272 20.76 -2.70 28.27
C PRO A 272 21.43 -3.32 27.06
N SER A 273 20.75 -3.30 25.91
CA SER A 273 21.25 -3.83 24.64
C SER A 273 20.87 -2.89 23.48
N LEU A 274 21.67 -2.92 22.42
CA LEU A 274 21.35 -2.17 21.20
C LEU A 274 20.04 -2.65 20.58
N HIS A 275 19.66 -3.91 20.79
CA HIS A 275 18.40 -4.47 20.33
C HIS A 275 17.21 -3.84 21.05
N LEU A 276 17.25 -3.78 22.39
CA LEU A 276 16.21 -3.13 23.18
C LEU A 276 16.10 -1.64 22.83
N LEU A 277 17.23 -0.93 22.69
CA LEU A 277 17.23 0.48 22.27
C LEU A 277 16.56 0.67 20.91
N SER A 278 16.84 -0.22 19.93
CA SER A 278 16.19 -0.19 18.62
C SER A 278 14.66 -0.32 18.75
N LYS A 279 14.17 -1.28 19.56
CA LYS A 279 12.73 -1.47 19.78
C LYS A 279 12.09 -0.28 20.48
N VAL A 280 12.74 0.33 21.47
CA VAL A 280 12.25 1.54 22.16
C VAL A 280 12.13 2.72 21.17
N ILE A 281 13.15 2.94 20.33
CA ILE A 281 13.10 3.99 19.29
C ILE A 281 11.93 3.74 18.35
N ARG A 282 11.74 2.50 17.90
CA ARG A 282 10.64 2.10 17.02
C ARG A 282 9.28 2.27 17.69
N PHE A 283 9.16 1.88 18.95
CA PHE A 283 7.94 2.08 19.75
C PHE A 283 7.57 3.57 19.85
N ALA A 284 8.53 4.42 20.21
CA ALA A 284 8.33 5.86 20.22
C ALA A 284 7.91 6.40 18.84
N GLY A 285 8.50 5.84 17.77
CA GLY A 285 8.11 6.15 16.38
C GLY A 285 6.66 5.77 16.07
N VAL A 286 6.20 4.59 16.47
CA VAL A 286 4.81 4.14 16.28
C VAL A 286 3.84 5.07 17.03
N VAL A 287 4.14 5.39 18.30
CA VAL A 287 3.33 6.35 19.09
C VAL A 287 3.28 7.70 18.39
N ALA A 288 4.43 8.19 17.89
CA ALA A 288 4.51 9.44 17.15
C ALA A 288 3.70 9.38 15.84
N LEU A 289 3.78 8.26 15.08
CA LEU A 289 3.00 8.06 13.86
C LEU A 289 1.50 8.19 14.15
N ILE A 290 1.02 7.47 15.15
CA ILE A 290 -0.39 7.50 15.56
C ILE A 290 -0.80 8.92 15.99
N TYR A 291 -0.06 9.52 16.94
CA TYR A 291 -0.37 10.84 17.47
C TYR A 291 -0.42 11.92 16.38
N PHE A 292 0.63 12.01 15.54
CA PHE A 292 0.68 13.01 14.48
C PHE A 292 -0.33 12.73 13.35
N THR A 293 -0.66 11.48 13.08
CA THR A 293 -1.74 11.12 12.15
C THR A 293 -3.06 11.64 12.66
N PHE A 294 -3.46 11.32 13.89
CA PHE A 294 -4.69 11.84 14.49
C PHE A 294 -4.73 13.37 14.52
N ARG A 295 -3.65 14.01 14.90
CA ARG A 295 -3.54 15.47 14.88
C ARG A 295 -3.74 16.08 13.49
N ASN A 296 -3.39 15.36 12.43
CA ASN A 296 -3.51 15.86 11.05
C ASN A 296 -4.81 15.47 10.36
N LEU A 297 -5.56 14.46 10.84
CA LEU A 297 -6.84 14.05 10.26
C LEU A 297 -7.83 15.21 10.10
N PHE A 298 -7.91 16.10 11.08
CA PHE A 298 -8.87 17.21 11.14
C PHE A 298 -8.32 18.52 10.59
N LYS A 299 -7.09 18.54 10.10
CA LYS A 299 -6.48 19.74 9.51
C LYS A 299 -6.80 19.84 8.03
N ASN A 300 -8.03 20.15 7.68
CA ASN A 300 -8.53 20.27 6.32
C ASN A 300 -7.67 21.10 5.39
N ARG A 301 -7.31 20.56 4.21
CA ARG A 301 -6.45 21.25 3.26
C ARG A 301 -6.82 20.98 1.80
N SER A 302 -6.50 19.81 1.28
CA SER A 302 -6.81 19.44 -0.09
C SER A 302 -7.74 18.22 -0.11
N VAL A 303 -8.39 17.97 -1.24
CA VAL A 303 -9.20 16.76 -1.41
C VAL A 303 -8.37 15.49 -1.18
N ILE A 304 -7.09 15.49 -1.54
CA ILE A 304 -6.19 14.37 -1.31
C ILE A 304 -5.95 14.17 0.21
N ASP A 305 -5.70 15.24 0.97
CA ASP A 305 -5.47 15.13 2.42
C ASP A 305 -6.72 14.62 3.16
N ILE A 306 -7.91 15.07 2.74
CA ILE A 306 -9.19 14.57 3.27
C ILE A 306 -9.40 13.11 2.88
N CYS A 307 -9.12 12.74 1.63
CA CYS A 307 -9.19 11.36 1.17
C CYS A 307 -8.28 10.44 2.00
N LEU A 308 -7.01 10.81 2.19
CA LEU A 308 -6.07 10.04 3.01
C LEU A 308 -6.58 9.87 4.45
N SER A 309 -7.11 10.94 5.04
CA SER A 309 -7.69 10.91 6.40
C SER A 309 -8.89 9.98 6.50
N LEU A 310 -9.81 10.06 5.54
CA LEU A 310 -10.98 9.18 5.47
C LEU A 310 -10.58 7.72 5.22
N SER A 311 -9.60 7.48 4.35
CA SER A 311 -9.06 6.14 4.11
C SER A 311 -8.52 5.50 5.39
N ILE A 312 -7.72 6.25 6.18
CA ILE A 312 -7.20 5.79 7.47
C ILE A 312 -8.35 5.45 8.42
N LEU A 313 -9.34 6.34 8.55
CA LEU A 313 -10.49 6.12 9.44
C LEU A 313 -11.34 4.92 9.01
N ILE A 314 -11.71 4.84 7.72
CA ILE A 314 -12.55 3.77 7.18
C ILE A 314 -11.85 2.42 7.34
N MET A 315 -10.58 2.31 6.95
CA MET A 315 -9.85 1.05 7.03
C MET A 315 -9.62 0.59 8.48
N THR A 316 -9.27 1.52 9.38
CA THR A 316 -9.08 1.18 10.79
C THR A 316 -10.41 0.75 11.43
N SER A 317 -11.51 1.48 11.18
CA SER A 317 -12.82 1.14 11.71
C SER A 317 -13.34 -0.17 11.13
N ALA A 318 -13.16 -0.42 9.83
CA ALA A 318 -13.55 -1.67 9.19
C ALA A 318 -12.75 -2.86 9.75
N TYR A 319 -11.45 -2.70 9.98
CA TYR A 319 -10.63 -3.74 10.60
C TYR A 319 -11.10 -4.06 12.02
N ILE A 320 -11.27 -3.06 12.88
CA ILE A 320 -11.67 -3.24 14.27
C ILE A 320 -13.11 -3.76 14.39
N GLY A 321 -14.02 -3.25 13.55
CA GLY A 321 -15.45 -3.58 13.60
C GLY A 321 -15.87 -4.85 12.85
N SER A 322 -14.92 -5.59 12.26
CA SER A 322 -15.23 -6.77 11.45
C SER A 322 -14.65 -8.07 12.01
N ASN A 323 -15.08 -9.20 11.46
CA ASN A 323 -14.53 -10.52 11.74
C ASN A 323 -13.20 -10.83 11.03
N LEU A 324 -12.56 -9.83 10.40
CA LEU A 324 -11.27 -9.96 9.70
C LEU A 324 -10.09 -10.25 10.66
N PRO A 325 -9.97 -9.59 11.83
CA PRO A 325 -8.85 -9.82 12.76
C PRO A 325 -8.93 -11.18 13.46
N ARG A 326 -8.63 -12.25 12.75
CA ARG A 326 -8.62 -13.61 13.32
C ARG A 326 -7.33 -13.94 14.07
N ASN A 327 -6.24 -13.34 13.65
CA ASN A 327 -4.90 -13.52 14.23
C ASN A 327 -4.00 -12.33 13.84
N ILE A 328 -2.77 -12.32 14.36
CA ILE A 328 -1.83 -11.22 14.18
C ILE A 328 -1.39 -11.01 12.73
N TRP A 329 -1.41 -12.06 11.88
CA TRP A 329 -1.03 -11.98 10.46
C TRP A 329 -2.01 -11.17 9.62
N THR A 330 -3.23 -10.96 10.13
CA THR A 330 -4.23 -10.11 9.46
C THR A 330 -3.89 -8.62 9.49
N ILE A 331 -2.80 -8.23 10.17
CA ILE A 331 -2.26 -6.86 10.15
C ILE A 331 -1.98 -6.36 8.72
N ARG A 332 -1.79 -7.25 7.75
CA ARG A 332 -1.67 -6.91 6.34
C ARG A 332 -2.81 -6.03 5.81
N TYR A 333 -4.01 -6.15 6.36
CA TYR A 333 -5.14 -5.28 6.00
C TYR A 333 -5.03 -3.86 6.55
N LEU A 334 -4.12 -3.59 7.49
CA LEU A 334 -3.78 -2.24 7.97
C LEU A 334 -2.55 -1.63 7.29
N VAL A 335 -1.85 -2.36 6.42
CA VAL A 335 -0.72 -1.80 5.63
C VAL A 335 -1.11 -0.52 4.90
N PRO A 336 -2.29 -0.43 4.22
CA PRO A 336 -2.69 0.82 3.58
C PRO A 336 -2.85 1.98 4.57
N VAL A 337 -3.27 1.72 5.81
CA VAL A 337 -3.35 2.76 6.86
C VAL A 337 -1.96 3.35 7.14
N PHE A 338 -0.93 2.51 7.26
CA PHE A 338 0.45 2.96 7.50
C PHE A 338 0.99 3.76 6.32
N ILE A 339 0.75 3.30 5.09
CA ILE A 339 1.13 3.99 3.86
C ILE A 339 0.45 5.37 3.79
N MET A 340 -0.87 5.43 3.98
CA MET A 340 -1.65 6.67 3.92
C MET A 340 -1.27 7.64 5.05
N ALA A 341 -0.94 7.14 6.26
CA ALA A 341 -0.46 7.94 7.37
C ALA A 341 0.88 8.61 7.05
N VAL A 342 1.84 7.88 6.51
CA VAL A 342 3.14 8.43 6.10
C VAL A 342 3.00 9.48 4.99
N ILE A 343 2.14 9.21 3.99
CA ILE A 343 1.83 10.19 2.94
C ILE A 343 1.21 11.45 3.58
N LEU A 344 0.18 11.31 4.42
CA LEU A 344 -0.51 12.43 5.07
C LEU A 344 0.45 13.29 5.89
N LEU A 345 1.33 12.67 6.69
CA LEU A 345 2.32 13.37 7.48
C LEU A 345 3.34 14.11 6.61
N SER A 346 3.81 13.48 5.55
CA SER A 346 4.76 14.08 4.61
C SER A 346 4.16 15.24 3.80
N ARG A 347 2.84 15.40 3.81
CA ARG A 347 2.12 16.54 3.22
C ARG A 347 1.91 17.68 4.20
N SER A 348 2.31 17.51 5.47
CA SER A 348 2.23 18.55 6.48
C SER A 348 3.27 19.68 6.26
N LYS A 349 2.97 20.88 6.78
CA LYS A 349 3.87 22.05 6.72
C LYS A 349 5.04 21.97 7.72
N PHE A 350 5.42 20.78 8.16
CA PHE A 350 6.52 20.59 9.10
C PHE A 350 7.88 20.85 8.41
N ASN A 351 8.68 21.80 8.93
CA ASN A 351 9.92 22.23 8.28
C ASN A 351 11.12 22.40 9.23
N LYS A 352 11.15 21.67 10.35
CA LYS A 352 12.31 21.69 11.24
C LYS A 352 13.36 20.70 10.76
N LYS A 353 14.37 21.18 10.02
CA LYS A 353 15.42 20.35 9.37
C LYS A 353 16.13 19.43 10.37
N SER A 354 16.47 19.92 11.56
CA SER A 354 17.13 19.12 12.62
C SER A 354 16.30 17.92 13.05
N ILE A 355 14.98 18.08 13.19
CA ILE A 355 14.10 16.96 13.56
C ILE A 355 13.94 15.97 12.41
N ILE A 356 13.86 16.45 11.16
CA ILE A 356 13.81 15.59 9.96
C ILE A 356 15.08 14.72 9.87
N LEU A 357 16.25 15.31 10.08
CA LEU A 357 17.52 14.59 10.10
C LEU A 357 17.58 13.59 11.27
N LEU A 358 17.09 13.96 12.44
CA LEU A 358 17.02 13.07 13.60
C LEU A 358 16.12 11.86 13.32
N ILE A 359 14.95 12.05 12.70
CA ILE A 359 14.04 10.95 12.32
C ILE A 359 14.75 9.98 11.36
N ALA A 360 15.42 10.50 10.32
CA ALA A 360 16.16 9.68 9.38
C ALA A 360 17.31 8.91 10.06
N PHE A 361 18.08 9.57 10.92
CA PHE A 361 19.17 8.97 11.67
C PHE A 361 18.70 7.85 12.62
N LEU A 362 17.65 8.11 13.39
CA LEU A 362 17.04 7.11 14.26
C LEU A 362 16.47 5.93 13.46
N GLY A 363 15.92 6.19 12.27
CA GLY A 363 15.45 5.16 11.35
C GLY A 363 16.58 4.24 10.90
N ILE A 364 17.73 4.78 10.53
CA ILE A 364 18.91 4.01 10.11
C ILE A 364 19.44 3.17 11.30
N ILE A 365 19.69 3.79 12.44
CA ILE A 365 20.24 3.08 13.61
C ILE A 365 19.33 1.96 14.06
N SER A 366 18.04 2.22 14.19
CA SER A 366 17.06 1.21 14.60
C SER A 366 16.84 0.16 13.51
N GLY A 367 17.02 0.53 12.23
CA GLY A 367 16.79 -0.33 11.10
C GLY A 367 17.88 -1.38 10.88
N ILE A 368 19.15 -1.01 10.98
CA ILE A 368 20.29 -1.93 10.78
C ILE A 368 20.20 -3.16 11.70
N LYS A 369 19.62 -2.99 12.90
CA LYS A 369 19.40 -4.09 13.85
C LYS A 369 18.13 -4.90 13.62
N THR A 370 17.29 -4.48 12.69
CA THR A 370 16.01 -5.13 12.38
C THR A 370 16.16 -6.17 11.27
N ILE A 371 17.09 -5.93 10.34
CA ILE A 371 17.34 -6.85 9.23
C ILE A 371 18.38 -7.87 9.69
N ASN A 372 17.93 -9.10 9.93
CA ASN A 372 18.78 -10.26 10.00
C ASN A 372 19.18 -10.66 8.57
N ILE A 373 20.21 -10.02 8.02
CA ILE A 373 20.84 -10.40 6.76
C ILE A 373 22.02 -11.29 7.08
#